data_de2e7b9808e7ebb04db12feb463aa042
#
_entry.id   de2e7b9808e7ebb04db12feb463aa042
#
_cell.length_a   1.000
_cell.length_b   1.000
_cell.length_c   1.000
_cell.angle_alpha   90.00
_cell.angle_beta   90.00
_cell.angle_gamma   90.00
#
_symmetry.space_group_name_H-M   'P 1'
#
loop_
_entity.id
_entity.type
_entity.pdbx_description
1 polymer ?
#
loop_
_entity_poly.entity_id
_entity_poly.type
_entity_poly.pdbx_seq_one_letter_code
_entity_poly.pdbx_strand_id
1 'polypeptide(L)'
;MTESASASARVEDALFSAVCACLGVDETTAAAQRRVRRSWPAASDPGALPGFSRAENVCFLRVTPADEPYAAFTETQREYDASADALRETLSRCDAHAALLVFYGPRAVEDARLVRDGLASESVRRVLRRKKLCLTRPPAAPRRVPELSGGRWWERCDLALTLYQAASRTQRADYFASAQVQTKGVTDAQS
;
A
#
# COMPACT_ATOMS: atom_id res chain seq x y z
N MET A 1 7.32 0.47 16.88
CA MET A 1 6.05 1.08 16.46
C MET A 1 6.20 2.21 15.44
N THR A 2 7.38 2.82 15.28
CA THR A 2 7.65 3.92 14.34
C THR A 2 7.76 3.49 12.86
N GLU A 3 8.10 2.25 12.57
CA GLU A 3 8.33 1.77 11.20
C GLU A 3 7.03 1.53 10.41
N SER A 4 5.95 1.14 11.09
CA SER A 4 4.64 0.91 10.45
C SER A 4 3.96 2.21 10.00
N ALA A 5 4.02 3.28 10.80
CA ALA A 5 3.48 4.59 10.42
C ALA A 5 4.20 5.17 9.19
N SER A 6 5.52 4.98 9.11
CA SER A 6 6.35 5.39 7.98
C SER A 6 6.04 4.60 6.68
N ALA A 7 5.64 3.33 6.79
CA ALA A 7 5.27 2.52 5.62
C ALA A 7 3.93 2.97 5.02
N SER A 8 2.90 3.13 5.85
CA SER A 8 1.59 3.62 5.40
C SER A 8 1.67 5.02 4.78
N ALA A 9 2.45 5.92 5.35
CA ALA A 9 2.66 7.26 4.78
C ALA A 9 3.26 7.20 3.38
N ARG A 10 4.25 6.31 3.14
CA ARG A 10 4.84 6.11 1.79
C ARG A 10 3.84 5.56 0.77
N VAL A 11 2.92 4.69 1.21
CA VAL A 11 1.85 4.17 0.35
C VAL A 11 0.84 5.27 0.03
N GLU A 12 0.48 6.10 1.01
CA GLU A 12 -0.40 7.27 0.79
C GLU A 12 0.22 8.27 -0.18
N ASP A 13 1.53 8.57 -0.07
CA ASP A 13 2.23 9.45 -1.01
C ASP A 13 2.20 8.91 -2.45
N ALA A 14 2.46 7.61 -2.61
CA ALA A 14 2.41 6.99 -3.92
C ALA A 14 0.98 6.99 -4.52
N LEU A 15 -0.03 6.75 -3.68
CA LEU A 15 -1.42 6.79 -4.10
C LEU A 15 -1.87 8.22 -4.44
N PHE A 16 -1.41 9.21 -3.66
CA PHE A 16 -1.64 10.63 -3.96
C PHE A 16 -1.11 10.99 -5.35
N SER A 17 0.15 10.65 -5.67
CA SER A 17 0.74 10.87 -6.99
C SER A 17 -0.05 10.17 -8.09
N ALA A 18 -0.46 8.92 -7.87
CA ALA A 18 -1.25 8.16 -8.83
C ALA A 18 -2.63 8.79 -9.09
N VAL A 19 -3.32 9.23 -8.05
CA VAL A 19 -4.64 9.89 -8.16
C VAL A 19 -4.51 11.25 -8.87
N CYS A 20 -3.49 12.05 -8.53
CA CYS A 20 -3.21 13.31 -9.21
C CYS A 20 -2.98 13.09 -10.72
N ALA A 21 -2.17 12.09 -11.07
CA ALA A 21 -1.93 11.74 -12.47
C ALA A 21 -3.22 11.32 -13.21
N CYS A 22 -4.11 10.54 -12.56
CA CYS A 22 -5.40 10.18 -13.12
C CYS A 22 -6.32 11.38 -13.33
N LEU A 23 -6.30 12.35 -12.43
CA LEU A 23 -7.12 13.57 -12.50
C LEU A 23 -6.51 14.67 -13.39
N GLY A 24 -5.32 14.45 -13.93
CA GLY A 24 -4.61 15.44 -14.74
C GLY A 24 -4.15 16.68 -13.94
N VAL A 25 -3.85 16.48 -12.64
CA VAL A 25 -3.40 17.55 -11.74
C VAL A 25 -1.92 17.38 -11.44
N ASP A 26 -1.14 18.45 -11.54
CA ASP A 26 0.26 18.44 -11.16
C ASP A 26 0.41 18.32 -9.65
N GLU A 27 0.97 17.20 -9.17
CA GLU A 27 1.10 16.85 -7.76
C GLU A 27 1.91 17.85 -6.92
N THR A 28 2.74 18.66 -7.56
CA THR A 28 3.60 19.65 -6.88
C THR A 28 2.86 20.94 -6.53
N THR A 29 1.66 21.12 -7.03
CA THR A 29 0.89 22.35 -6.87
C THR A 29 0.01 22.38 -5.63
N ALA A 30 -0.26 23.58 -5.10
CA ALA A 30 -1.26 23.76 -4.05
C ALA A 30 -2.68 23.35 -4.51
N ALA A 31 -2.95 23.41 -5.82
CA ALA A 31 -4.21 22.94 -6.39
C ALA A 31 -4.40 21.42 -6.23
N ALA A 32 -3.33 20.63 -6.39
CA ALA A 32 -3.35 19.21 -6.15
C ALA A 32 -3.69 18.88 -4.70
N GLN A 33 -3.07 19.56 -3.75
CA GLN A 33 -3.34 19.35 -2.32
C GLN A 33 -4.76 19.74 -1.90
N ARG A 34 -5.36 20.71 -2.59
CA ARG A 34 -6.79 21.05 -2.39
C ARG A 34 -7.70 20.01 -3.03
N ARG A 35 -7.32 19.46 -4.18
CA ARG A 35 -8.10 18.51 -4.96
C ARG A 35 -8.04 17.09 -4.41
N VAL A 36 -6.86 16.66 -3.93
CA VAL A 36 -6.60 15.34 -3.36
C VAL A 36 -6.06 15.54 -1.95
N ARG A 37 -6.76 15.01 -0.97
CA ARG A 37 -6.46 15.23 0.45
C ARG A 37 -6.32 13.90 1.17
N ARG A 38 -5.42 13.85 2.15
CA ARG A 38 -5.39 12.73 3.08
C ARG A 38 -6.55 12.84 4.05
N SER A 39 -7.24 11.69 4.26
CA SER A 39 -8.33 11.63 5.24
C SER A 39 -7.78 11.73 6.65
N TRP A 40 -8.55 12.40 7.50
CA TRP A 40 -8.31 12.52 8.95
C TRP A 40 -6.99 13.21 9.31
N PRO A 41 -6.73 14.43 8.81
CA PRO A 41 -5.67 15.22 9.39
C PRO A 41 -6.01 15.42 10.87
N ALA A 42 -5.00 15.31 11.75
CA ALA A 42 -5.22 15.62 13.17
C ALA A 42 -5.71 17.07 13.30
N ALA A 43 -6.69 17.29 14.16
CA ALA A 43 -7.23 18.66 14.39
C ALA A 43 -6.15 19.65 14.84
N SER A 44 -5.03 19.14 15.36
CA SER A 44 -3.84 19.90 15.77
C SER A 44 -2.78 20.04 14.68
N ASP A 45 -3.02 19.50 13.47
CA ASP A 45 -2.06 19.63 12.37
C ASP A 45 -2.06 21.08 11.86
N PRO A 46 -0.96 21.84 12.04
CA PRO A 46 -0.87 23.23 11.60
C PRO A 46 -0.97 23.38 10.07
N GLY A 47 -0.83 22.29 9.32
CA GLY A 47 -1.03 22.25 7.87
C GLY A 47 -2.40 21.76 7.43
N ALA A 48 -3.37 21.56 8.36
CA ALA A 48 -4.71 21.11 8.01
C ALA A 48 -5.35 22.07 6.98
N LEU A 49 -5.71 21.53 5.82
CA LEU A 49 -6.39 22.30 4.79
C LEU A 49 -7.79 22.71 5.28
N PRO A 50 -8.25 23.91 4.92
CA PRO A 50 -9.60 24.38 5.28
C PRO A 50 -10.67 23.45 4.72
N GLY A 51 -11.87 23.54 5.25
CA GLY A 51 -13.04 22.86 4.73
C GLY A 51 -13.22 23.10 3.23
N PHE A 52 -14.11 22.37 2.61
CA PHE A 52 -14.44 22.48 1.19
C PHE A 52 -15.93 22.75 1.01
N SER A 53 -16.30 23.38 -0.09
CA SER A 53 -17.69 23.66 -0.44
C SER A 53 -18.28 22.54 -1.29
N ARG A 54 -19.61 22.45 -1.36
CA ARG A 54 -20.32 21.49 -2.21
C ARG A 54 -20.05 21.67 -3.70
N ALA A 55 -19.62 22.87 -4.12
CA ALA A 55 -19.27 23.17 -5.51
C ALA A 55 -17.84 22.69 -5.85
N GLU A 56 -17.03 22.36 -4.86
CA GLU A 56 -15.68 21.90 -5.06
C GLU A 56 -15.64 20.38 -5.23
N ASN A 57 -14.86 19.93 -6.20
CA ASN A 57 -14.58 18.51 -6.37
C ASN A 57 -13.32 18.16 -5.55
N VAL A 58 -13.46 17.29 -4.58
CA VAL A 58 -12.37 16.87 -3.68
C VAL A 58 -12.33 15.35 -3.58
N CYS A 59 -11.15 14.79 -3.56
CA CYS A 59 -10.90 13.38 -3.30
C CYS A 59 -10.17 13.23 -1.96
N PHE A 60 -10.76 12.54 -1.01
CA PHE A 60 -10.07 12.12 0.21
C PHE A 60 -9.52 10.72 0.02
N LEU A 61 -8.26 10.53 0.34
CA LEU A 61 -7.61 9.22 0.31
C LEU A 61 -7.27 8.76 1.73
N ARG A 62 -7.44 7.47 1.98
CA ARG A 62 -7.08 6.81 3.22
C ARG A 62 -6.46 5.47 2.89
N VAL A 63 -5.37 5.13 3.55
CA VAL A 63 -4.71 3.83 3.46
C VAL A 63 -4.64 3.21 4.85
N THR A 64 -5.01 1.95 4.95
CA THR A 64 -4.91 1.14 6.16
C THR A 64 -4.29 -0.21 5.83
N PRO A 65 -3.53 -0.82 6.75
CA PRO A 65 -3.13 -2.22 6.57
C PRO A 65 -4.35 -3.09 6.33
N ALA A 66 -4.21 -4.08 5.46
CA ALA A 66 -5.27 -5.05 5.19
C ALA A 66 -4.77 -6.46 5.54
N ASP A 67 -5.65 -7.25 6.13
CA ASP A 67 -5.44 -8.67 6.35
C ASP A 67 -5.95 -9.41 5.11
N GLU A 68 -5.02 -9.85 4.28
CA GLU A 68 -5.29 -10.55 3.02
C GLU A 68 -4.53 -11.87 3.00
N PRO A 69 -5.13 -12.97 2.51
CA PRO A 69 -4.48 -14.28 2.48
C PRO A 69 -3.13 -14.28 1.76
N TYR A 70 -2.97 -13.49 0.71
CA TYR A 70 -1.69 -13.35 -0.01
C TYR A 70 -0.61 -12.66 0.81
N ALA A 71 -0.97 -11.82 1.76
CA ALA A 71 -0.04 -11.16 2.66
C ALA A 71 0.49 -12.10 3.77
N ALA A 72 -0.15 -13.25 3.97
CA ALA A 72 0.27 -14.25 4.96
C ALA A 72 1.48 -15.06 4.52
N PHE A 73 1.79 -15.09 3.22
CA PHE A 73 2.93 -15.87 2.70
C PHE A 73 4.24 -15.13 2.92
N THR A 74 5.19 -15.85 3.56
CA THR A 74 6.56 -15.40 3.73
C THR A 74 7.47 -16.39 3.04
N GLU A 75 8.32 -15.90 2.13
CA GLU A 75 9.37 -16.68 1.50
C GLU A 75 10.68 -16.43 2.22
N THR A 76 11.40 -17.50 2.56
CA THR A 76 12.73 -17.41 3.16
C THR A 76 13.76 -17.95 2.18
N GLN A 77 14.69 -17.07 1.78
CA GLN A 77 15.83 -17.43 0.96
C GLN A 77 17.10 -17.37 1.82
N ARG A 78 17.94 -18.40 1.72
CA ARG A 78 19.22 -18.46 2.41
C ARG A 78 20.36 -18.54 1.42
N GLU A 79 21.36 -17.70 1.60
CA GLU A 79 22.53 -17.61 0.77
C GLU A 79 23.78 -17.51 1.64
N TYR A 80 24.78 -18.35 1.34
CA TYR A 80 26.08 -18.27 2.01
C TYR A 80 26.97 -17.25 1.30
N ASP A 81 27.41 -16.24 2.05
CA ASP A 81 28.36 -15.23 1.60
C ASP A 81 29.77 -15.65 2.02
N ALA A 82 30.51 -16.27 1.09
CA ALA A 82 31.85 -16.74 1.34
C ALA A 82 32.83 -15.62 1.69
N SER A 83 32.58 -14.37 1.26
CA SER A 83 33.45 -13.23 1.55
C SER A 83 33.32 -12.74 2.98
N ALA A 84 32.14 -12.88 3.56
CA ALA A 84 31.82 -12.47 4.93
C ALA A 84 31.79 -13.65 5.91
N ASP A 85 32.02 -14.89 5.44
CA ASP A 85 31.84 -16.12 6.19
C ASP A 85 30.53 -16.10 7.00
N ALA A 86 29.43 -15.85 6.30
CA ALA A 86 28.15 -15.65 6.92
C ALA A 86 27.01 -16.21 6.08
N LEU A 87 26.05 -16.84 6.74
CA LEU A 87 24.77 -17.18 6.12
C LEU A 87 23.85 -15.95 6.18
N ARG A 88 23.37 -15.52 5.03
CA ARG A 88 22.34 -14.48 4.91
C ARG A 88 20.98 -15.11 4.74
N GLU A 89 20.04 -14.69 5.54
CA GLU A 89 18.66 -15.07 5.42
C GLU A 89 17.85 -13.85 4.98
N THR A 90 17.18 -13.96 3.83
CA THR A 90 16.29 -12.92 3.32
C THR A 90 14.85 -13.41 3.44
N LEU A 91 14.07 -12.74 4.27
CA LEU A 91 12.64 -12.91 4.36
C LEU A 91 11.97 -11.94 3.39
N SER A 92 11.17 -12.49 2.50
CA SER A 92 10.35 -11.70 1.56
C SER A 92 8.87 -11.95 1.84
N ARG A 93 8.10 -10.88 1.90
CA ARG A 93 6.65 -10.93 2.09
C ARG A 93 5.97 -9.88 1.23
N CYS A 94 4.66 -10.00 1.13
CA CYS A 94 3.82 -9.03 0.45
C CYS A 94 2.88 -8.39 1.49
N ASP A 95 3.03 -7.11 1.77
CA ASP A 95 2.12 -6.37 2.64
C ASP A 95 0.92 -5.88 1.83
N ALA A 96 -0.29 -6.12 2.33
CA ALA A 96 -1.51 -5.63 1.72
C ALA A 96 -2.01 -4.36 2.40
N HIS A 97 -2.50 -3.43 1.60
CA HIS A 97 -3.05 -2.15 2.04
C HIS A 97 -4.42 -1.92 1.42
N ALA A 98 -5.44 -1.78 2.25
CA ALA A 98 -6.75 -1.31 1.82
C ALA A 98 -6.71 0.21 1.64
N ALA A 99 -7.11 0.68 0.47
CA ALA A 99 -7.22 2.10 0.19
C ALA A 99 -8.67 2.45 -0.13
N LEU A 100 -9.13 3.54 0.45
CA LEU A 100 -10.44 4.12 0.19
C LEU A 100 -10.25 5.54 -0.35
N LEU A 101 -10.81 5.78 -1.53
CA LEU A 101 -10.89 7.09 -2.15
C LEU A 101 -12.35 7.56 -2.07
N VAL A 102 -12.58 8.71 -1.43
CA VAL A 102 -13.90 9.29 -1.23
C VAL A 102 -13.96 10.60 -2.01
N PHE A 103 -14.77 10.61 -3.05
CA PHE A 103 -14.95 11.77 -3.93
C PHE A 103 -16.20 12.54 -3.53
N TYR A 104 -16.06 13.85 -3.41
CA TYR A 104 -17.16 14.79 -3.17
C TYR A 104 -17.24 15.81 -4.28
N GLY A 105 -18.44 16.36 -4.48
CA GLY A 105 -18.70 17.46 -5.38
C GLY A 105 -19.47 17.07 -6.66
N PRO A 106 -19.77 18.03 -7.51
CA PRO A 106 -20.60 17.80 -8.70
C PRO A 106 -20.09 16.73 -9.66
N ARG A 107 -18.77 16.48 -9.67
CA ARG A 107 -18.13 15.48 -10.53
C ARG A 107 -17.64 14.25 -9.76
N ALA A 108 -18.17 13.98 -8.57
CA ALA A 108 -17.71 12.87 -7.72
C ALA A 108 -17.72 11.51 -8.44
N VAL A 109 -18.76 11.23 -9.21
CA VAL A 109 -18.91 9.96 -9.95
C VAL A 109 -17.97 9.89 -11.14
N GLU A 110 -17.86 10.96 -11.93
CA GLU A 110 -16.97 11.04 -13.10
C GLU A 110 -15.51 10.92 -12.67
N ASP A 111 -15.12 11.65 -11.63
CA ASP A 111 -13.76 11.61 -11.10
C ASP A 111 -13.39 10.22 -10.54
N ALA A 112 -14.33 9.57 -9.83
CA ALA A 112 -14.13 8.21 -9.34
C ALA A 112 -13.94 7.21 -10.48
N ARG A 113 -14.69 7.34 -11.58
CA ARG A 113 -14.54 6.51 -12.79
C ARG A 113 -13.20 6.80 -13.47
N LEU A 114 -12.87 8.08 -13.66
CA LEU A 114 -11.61 8.49 -14.27
C LEU A 114 -10.40 7.93 -13.50
N VAL A 115 -10.43 8.02 -12.19
CA VAL A 115 -9.36 7.44 -11.34
C VAL A 115 -9.34 5.93 -11.43
N ARG A 116 -10.49 5.25 -11.38
CA ARG A 116 -10.57 3.79 -11.53
C ARG A 116 -9.92 3.32 -12.83
N ASP A 117 -10.27 3.95 -13.93
CA ASP A 117 -9.78 3.58 -15.27
C ASP A 117 -8.29 3.99 -15.42
N GLY A 118 -7.92 5.16 -14.90
CA GLY A 118 -6.54 5.64 -14.89
C GLY A 118 -5.58 4.74 -14.10
N LEU A 119 -6.01 4.17 -12.95
CA LEU A 119 -5.23 3.24 -12.16
C LEU A 119 -4.91 1.94 -12.92
N ALA A 120 -5.71 1.57 -13.90
CA ALA A 120 -5.46 0.44 -14.79
C ALA A 120 -4.45 0.77 -15.91
N SER A 121 -4.18 2.05 -16.18
CA SER A 121 -3.27 2.49 -17.24
C SER A 121 -1.80 2.15 -16.91
N GLU A 122 -1.00 1.87 -17.95
CA GLU A 122 0.41 1.52 -17.79
C GLU A 122 1.24 2.68 -17.20
N SER A 123 0.90 3.93 -17.54
CA SER A 123 1.58 5.11 -17.02
C SER A 123 1.46 5.21 -15.50
N VAL A 124 0.26 5.03 -14.95
CA VAL A 124 0.02 5.08 -13.50
C VAL A 124 0.56 3.83 -12.80
N ARG A 125 0.41 2.65 -13.41
CA ARG A 125 1.02 1.41 -12.88
C ARG A 125 2.54 1.53 -12.75
N ARG A 126 3.19 2.24 -13.67
CA ARG A 126 4.63 2.52 -13.60
C ARG A 126 4.98 3.41 -12.40
N VAL A 127 4.16 4.41 -12.09
CA VAL A 127 4.33 5.25 -10.88
C VAL A 127 4.28 4.39 -9.62
N LEU A 128 3.26 3.53 -9.51
CA LEU A 128 3.11 2.63 -8.36
C LEU A 128 4.30 1.65 -8.25
N ARG A 129 4.71 1.01 -9.36
CA ARG A 129 5.84 0.06 -9.38
C ARG A 129 7.16 0.67 -8.91
N ARG A 130 7.44 1.94 -9.23
CA ARG A 130 8.62 2.65 -8.73
C ARG A 130 8.66 2.73 -7.20
N LYS A 131 7.50 2.66 -6.55
CA LYS A 131 7.33 2.63 -5.09
C LYS A 131 7.14 1.21 -4.55
N LYS A 132 7.42 0.18 -5.36
CA LYS A 132 7.23 -1.25 -5.05
C LYS A 132 5.77 -1.61 -4.73
N LEU A 133 4.83 -0.86 -5.29
CA LEU A 133 3.40 -1.06 -5.15
C LEU A 133 2.80 -1.64 -6.42
N CYS A 134 1.83 -2.52 -6.29
CA CYS A 134 1.07 -3.02 -7.42
C CYS A 134 -0.42 -3.19 -7.08
N LEU A 135 -1.21 -3.20 -8.14
CA LEU A 135 -2.61 -3.60 -8.13
C LEU A 135 -2.68 -4.96 -8.81
N THR A 136 -3.15 -5.99 -8.10
CA THR A 136 -3.30 -7.35 -8.67
C THR A 136 -4.58 -7.47 -9.48
N ARG A 137 -5.58 -6.66 -9.15
CA ARG A 137 -6.86 -6.58 -9.85
C ARG A 137 -7.29 -5.12 -10.02
N PRO A 138 -8.09 -4.79 -11.05
CA PRO A 138 -8.68 -3.46 -11.18
C PRO A 138 -9.52 -3.12 -9.93
N PRO A 139 -9.60 -1.84 -9.54
CA PRO A 139 -10.49 -1.41 -8.47
C PRO A 139 -11.94 -1.78 -8.75
N ALA A 140 -12.72 -2.03 -7.69
CA ALA A 140 -14.14 -2.29 -7.80
C ALA A 140 -14.89 -1.11 -8.48
N ALA A 141 -16.14 -1.34 -8.87
CA ALA A 141 -16.95 -0.24 -9.39
C ALA A 141 -17.16 0.84 -8.33
N PRO A 142 -17.06 2.14 -8.69
CA PRO A 142 -17.34 3.23 -7.77
C PRO A 142 -18.77 3.15 -7.25
N ARG A 143 -18.96 3.38 -5.95
CA ARG A 143 -20.27 3.35 -5.29
C ARG A 143 -20.72 4.75 -4.94
N ARG A 144 -21.91 5.14 -5.43
CA ARG A 144 -22.56 6.37 -4.97
C ARG A 144 -23.09 6.16 -3.54
N VAL A 145 -22.71 7.05 -2.65
CA VAL A 145 -23.08 7.03 -1.22
C VAL A 145 -23.49 8.45 -0.82
N PRO A 146 -24.68 8.93 -1.21
CA PRO A 146 -25.12 10.26 -0.85
C PRO A 146 -25.05 10.46 0.66
N GLU A 147 -24.53 11.58 1.10
CA GLU A 147 -24.32 11.90 2.52
C GLU A 147 -25.14 13.12 2.92
N LEU A 148 -25.88 13.00 4.00
CA LEU A 148 -26.60 14.14 4.59
C LEU A 148 -25.73 14.80 5.66
N SER A 149 -25.26 16.02 5.40
CA SER A 149 -24.46 16.77 6.35
C SER A 149 -24.94 18.22 6.43
N GLY A 150 -25.13 18.72 7.66
CA GLY A 150 -25.64 20.07 7.88
C GLY A 150 -27.02 20.34 7.26
N GLY A 151 -27.90 19.33 7.21
CA GLY A 151 -29.23 19.44 6.61
C GLY A 151 -29.24 19.50 5.09
N ARG A 152 -28.12 19.19 4.42
CA ARG A 152 -27.99 19.23 2.95
C ARG A 152 -27.36 17.93 2.44
N TRP A 153 -27.86 17.45 1.31
CA TRP A 153 -27.31 16.29 0.61
C TRP A 153 -26.02 16.65 -0.11
N TRP A 154 -25.00 15.84 0.10
CA TRP A 154 -23.70 15.89 -0.58
C TRP A 154 -23.60 14.76 -1.57
N GLU A 155 -23.20 15.05 -2.79
CA GLU A 155 -22.83 14.02 -3.76
C GLU A 155 -21.50 13.41 -3.31
N ARG A 156 -21.52 12.11 -3.04
CA ARG A 156 -20.36 11.34 -2.61
C ARG A 156 -20.28 10.07 -3.45
N CYS A 157 -19.05 9.72 -3.83
CA CYS A 157 -18.74 8.47 -4.52
C CYS A 157 -17.50 7.84 -3.92
N ASP A 158 -17.59 6.58 -3.53
CA ASP A 158 -16.51 5.84 -2.90
C ASP A 158 -15.89 4.85 -3.90
N LEU A 159 -14.56 4.81 -3.93
CA LEU A 159 -13.77 3.84 -4.69
C LEU A 159 -12.81 3.12 -3.76
N ALA A 160 -13.03 1.82 -3.56
CA ALA A 160 -12.17 0.97 -2.76
C ALA A 160 -11.21 0.17 -3.66
N LEU A 161 -9.98 0.01 -3.20
CA LEU A 161 -8.95 -0.80 -3.87
C LEU A 161 -7.99 -1.41 -2.85
N THR A 162 -7.29 -2.46 -3.28
CA THR A 162 -6.22 -3.07 -2.49
C THR A 162 -4.89 -2.91 -3.24
N LEU A 163 -3.91 -2.36 -2.54
CA LEU A 163 -2.53 -2.24 -3.00
C LEU A 163 -1.67 -3.29 -2.30
N TYR A 164 -0.72 -3.83 -3.03
CA TYR A 164 0.25 -4.79 -2.51
C TYR A 164 1.64 -4.20 -2.59
N GLN A 165 2.41 -4.36 -1.51
CA GLN A 165 3.77 -3.86 -1.39
C GLN A 165 4.72 -5.01 -1.13
N ALA A 166 5.74 -5.16 -1.98
CA ALA A 166 6.82 -6.10 -1.70
C ALA A 166 7.70 -5.56 -0.56
N ALA A 167 7.86 -6.33 0.48
CA ALA A 167 8.73 -6.06 1.61
C ALA A 167 9.76 -7.19 1.74
N SER A 168 11.02 -6.82 1.97
CA SER A 168 12.08 -7.80 2.22
C SER A 168 12.96 -7.33 3.38
N ARG A 169 13.41 -8.27 4.18
CA ARG A 169 14.35 -8.05 5.27
C ARG A 169 15.45 -9.09 5.19
N THR A 170 16.69 -8.62 5.14
CA THR A 170 17.87 -9.49 5.18
C THR A 170 18.51 -9.41 6.55
N GLN A 171 18.86 -10.56 7.11
CA GLN A 171 19.54 -10.69 8.40
C GLN A 171 20.63 -11.76 8.29
N ARG A 172 21.58 -11.72 9.20
CA ARG A 172 22.56 -12.78 9.36
C ARG A 172 21.87 -13.93 10.10
N ALA A 173 22.08 -15.16 9.62
CA ALA A 173 21.59 -16.36 10.25
C ALA A 173 22.76 -17.19 10.78
N ASP A 174 22.53 -17.92 11.86
CA ASP A 174 23.48 -18.89 12.35
C ASP A 174 23.50 -20.11 11.45
N TYR A 175 24.68 -20.71 11.28
CA TYR A 175 24.86 -21.93 10.50
C TYR A 175 25.91 -22.85 11.15
N PHE A 176 25.80 -24.14 10.84
CA PHE A 176 26.80 -25.11 11.29
C PHE A 176 27.92 -25.18 10.24
N ALA A 177 29.15 -24.83 10.64
CA ALA A 177 30.31 -24.94 9.78
C ALA A 177 30.75 -26.40 9.56
N SER A 178 30.47 -27.30 10.53
CA SER A 178 30.76 -28.73 10.40
C SER A 178 29.82 -29.55 11.31
N ALA A 179 29.58 -30.80 10.93
CA ALA A 179 28.85 -31.77 11.72
C ALA A 179 29.66 -33.09 11.75
N GLN A 180 29.86 -33.68 12.92
CA GLN A 180 30.41 -35.01 13.05
C GLN A 180 29.27 -36.02 13.19
N VAL A 181 29.21 -36.97 12.29
CA VAL A 181 28.27 -38.09 12.35
C VAL A 181 28.99 -39.30 12.95
N GLN A 182 28.61 -39.72 14.14
CA GLN A 182 29.07 -40.97 14.72
C GLN A 182 28.04 -42.06 14.47
N THR A 183 28.39 -43.05 13.66
CA THR A 183 27.59 -44.27 13.49
C THR A 183 28.05 -45.33 14.49
N LYS A 184 27.19 -45.70 15.44
CA LYS A 184 27.39 -46.89 16.27
C LYS A 184 26.89 -48.11 15.44
N GLY A 185 27.81 -48.96 15.04
CA GLY A 185 27.43 -50.27 14.49
C GLY A 185 26.80 -51.13 15.61
N VAL A 186 25.60 -51.62 15.39
CA VAL A 186 25.02 -52.68 16.22
C VAL A 186 25.68 -53.96 15.73
N THR A 187 26.55 -54.52 16.54
CA THR A 187 27.07 -55.89 16.36
C THR A 187 25.97 -56.85 16.80
N ASP A 188 25.30 -57.50 15.83
CA ASP A 188 24.46 -58.65 16.13
C ASP A 188 25.35 -59.73 16.72
N ALA A 189 25.23 -59.97 18.02
CA ALA A 189 25.76 -61.14 18.67
C ALA A 189 24.85 -62.32 18.32
N GLN A 190 25.25 -63.08 17.31
CA GLN A 190 24.72 -64.43 17.13
C GLN A 190 25.31 -65.36 18.18
N SER A 191 24.46 -65.95 18.96
CA SER A 191 24.68 -67.21 19.71
C SER A 191 23.48 -68.08 19.56
#